data_69957fa06fa072cd215de6e848d6025a
#
_entry.id   69957fa06fa072cd215de6e848d6025a
#
_cell.length_a   1.000
_cell.length_b   1.000
_cell.length_c   1.000
_cell.angle_alpha   90.00
_cell.angle_beta   90.00
_cell.angle_gamma   90.00
#
_symmetry.space_group_name_H-M   'P 1'
#
loop_
_entity.id
_entity.type
_entity.pdbx_description
1 polymer ?
#
loop_
_entity_poly.entity_id
_entity_poly.type
_entity_poly.pdbx_seq_one_letter_code
_entity_poly.pdbx_strand_id
1 'polypeptide(L)'
;FDYVLADSWFSANATFKHIRKAKKHFIFALKSNRLVALTPDDRQKGNFVRIDESNLPDNTPVHGFLNDYHDEVLLLRRVFTNKDDSTGVLYLVCSDLQCDKDKFINGYQKRWHVEVYHKSLKQNANLGKSPVHSQRARFNHIFLATYAVFKLECLKIKTKLNHFALRLKLLVSANQSAFAQLKAMSGA
;
A
#
# COMPACT_ATOMS: atom_id res chain seq x y z
N PHE A 1 12.69 4.52 -5.92
CA PHE A 1 12.23 3.45 -5.02
C PHE A 1 12.91 2.14 -5.37
N ASP A 2 13.06 1.25 -4.38
CA ASP A 2 13.72 -0.05 -4.55
C ASP A 2 12.74 -1.22 -4.43
N TYR A 3 11.63 -1.02 -3.73
CA TYR A 3 10.61 -2.04 -3.51
C TYR A 3 9.23 -1.61 -3.98
N VAL A 4 8.51 -2.55 -4.60
CA VAL A 4 7.07 -2.47 -4.86
C VAL A 4 6.35 -3.28 -3.79
N LEU A 5 5.31 -2.71 -3.19
CA LEU A 5 4.54 -3.32 -2.13
C LEU A 5 3.10 -3.49 -2.59
N ALA A 6 2.53 -4.69 -2.45
CA ALA A 6 1.13 -4.92 -2.78
C ALA A 6 0.50 -6.05 -1.94
N ASP A 7 -0.82 -6.12 -1.98
CA ASP A 7 -1.57 -7.22 -1.38
C ASP A 7 -1.58 -8.48 -2.26
N SER A 8 -2.25 -9.53 -1.78
CA SER A 8 -2.31 -10.82 -2.46
C SER A 8 -3.07 -10.79 -3.81
N TRP A 9 -3.85 -9.75 -4.07
CA TRP A 9 -4.55 -9.60 -5.35
C TRP A 9 -3.59 -9.41 -6.52
N PHE A 10 -2.48 -8.72 -6.28
CA PHE A 10 -1.46 -8.42 -7.29
C PHE A 10 -0.34 -9.46 -7.38
N SER A 11 -0.36 -10.53 -6.55
CA SER A 11 0.70 -11.53 -6.46
C SER A 11 0.70 -12.54 -7.62
N ALA A 12 0.62 -12.04 -8.86
CA ALA A 12 0.71 -12.85 -10.07
C ALA A 12 2.14 -12.87 -10.62
N ASN A 13 2.52 -13.98 -11.25
CA ASN A 13 3.84 -14.15 -11.88
C ASN A 13 4.18 -13.02 -12.88
N ALA A 14 3.20 -12.60 -13.70
CA ALA A 14 3.40 -11.51 -14.64
C ALA A 14 3.81 -10.21 -13.95
N THR A 15 3.20 -9.90 -12.80
CA THR A 15 3.54 -8.73 -11.97
C THR A 15 4.97 -8.85 -11.43
N PHE A 16 5.35 -10.00 -10.89
CA PHE A 16 6.69 -10.25 -10.36
C PHE A 16 7.76 -10.07 -11.45
N LYS A 17 7.55 -10.69 -12.62
CA LYS A 17 8.45 -10.55 -13.77
C LYS A 17 8.58 -9.10 -14.22
N HIS A 18 7.48 -8.36 -14.27
CA HIS A 18 7.51 -6.94 -14.67
C HIS A 18 8.34 -6.09 -13.70
N ILE A 19 8.17 -6.29 -12.39
CA ILE A 19 8.94 -5.57 -11.37
C ILE A 19 10.44 -5.92 -11.48
N ARG A 20 10.76 -7.20 -11.62
CA ARG A 20 12.17 -7.65 -11.77
C ARG A 20 12.82 -7.15 -13.03
N LYS A 21 12.08 -7.09 -14.16
CA LYS A 21 12.56 -6.48 -15.41
C LYS A 21 12.91 -5.00 -15.20
N ALA A 22 12.20 -4.30 -14.36
CA ALA A 22 12.50 -2.91 -13.96
C ALA A 22 13.66 -2.81 -12.95
N LYS A 23 14.38 -3.91 -12.65
CA LYS A 23 15.48 -4.00 -11.67
C LYS A 23 15.04 -3.54 -10.25
N LYS A 24 13.80 -3.81 -9.88
CA LYS A 24 13.23 -3.52 -8.56
C LYS A 24 12.92 -4.81 -7.82
N HIS A 25 12.79 -4.71 -6.49
CA HIS A 25 12.34 -5.78 -5.64
C HIS A 25 10.85 -5.65 -5.36
N PHE A 26 10.26 -6.71 -4.86
CA PHE A 26 8.87 -6.70 -4.40
C PHE A 26 8.74 -7.32 -3.00
N ILE A 27 7.75 -6.85 -2.24
CA ILE A 27 7.26 -7.48 -1.02
C ILE A 27 5.73 -7.52 -1.14
N PHE A 28 5.17 -8.71 -1.32
CA PHE A 28 3.75 -8.91 -1.54
C PHE A 28 3.16 -9.89 -0.52
N ALA A 29 1.87 -9.74 -0.22
CA ALA A 29 1.14 -10.81 0.42
C ALA A 29 0.84 -11.93 -0.57
N LEU A 30 0.73 -13.16 -0.06
CA LEU A 30 0.29 -14.33 -0.80
C LEU A 30 -1.06 -14.82 -0.25
N LYS A 31 -1.86 -15.44 -1.11
CA LYS A 31 -3.04 -16.19 -0.68
C LYS A 31 -2.61 -17.49 0.00
N SER A 32 -3.40 -17.96 0.97
CA SER A 32 -3.12 -19.19 1.72
C SER A 32 -3.01 -20.45 0.86
N ASN A 33 -3.67 -20.46 -0.28
CA ASN A 33 -3.62 -21.58 -1.23
C ASN A 33 -2.47 -21.49 -2.25
N ARG A 34 -1.51 -20.58 -2.07
CA ARG A 34 -0.36 -20.47 -2.97
C ARG A 34 0.53 -21.70 -2.86
N LEU A 35 0.92 -22.26 -4.01
CA LEU A 35 1.81 -23.41 -4.06
C LEU A 35 3.27 -22.98 -3.94
N VAL A 36 3.98 -23.59 -2.98
CA VAL A 36 5.38 -23.32 -2.66
C VAL A 36 6.19 -24.60 -2.51
N ALA A 37 7.49 -24.52 -2.79
CA ALA A 37 8.48 -25.51 -2.43
C ALA A 37 9.53 -24.86 -1.54
N LEU A 38 9.92 -25.49 -0.44
CA LEU A 38 10.87 -24.93 0.52
C LEU A 38 12.32 -25.36 0.26
N THR A 39 12.52 -26.37 -0.61
CA THR A 39 13.84 -26.83 -0.97
C THR A 39 14.02 -26.86 -2.49
N PRO A 40 15.27 -26.71 -3.00
CA PRO A 40 15.56 -26.89 -4.42
C PRO A 40 15.16 -28.28 -4.95
N ASP A 41 15.30 -29.31 -4.11
CA ASP A 41 14.93 -30.68 -4.46
C ASP A 41 13.43 -30.86 -4.67
N ASP A 42 12.60 -30.28 -3.79
CA ASP A 42 11.15 -30.31 -3.93
C ASP A 42 10.72 -29.56 -5.20
N ARG A 43 11.34 -28.43 -5.47
CA ARG A 43 11.12 -27.70 -6.70
C ARG A 43 11.43 -28.54 -7.93
N GLN A 44 12.60 -29.19 -7.95
CA GLN A 44 13.04 -30.01 -9.09
C GLN A 44 12.12 -31.20 -9.33
N LYS A 45 11.63 -31.82 -8.25
CA LYS A 45 10.67 -32.93 -8.30
C LYS A 45 9.23 -32.50 -8.56
N GLY A 46 8.94 -31.20 -8.56
CA GLY A 46 7.58 -30.69 -8.69
C GLY A 46 6.73 -30.85 -7.43
N ASN A 47 7.33 -31.09 -6.28
CA ASN A 47 6.68 -31.28 -4.99
C ASN A 47 6.30 -29.92 -4.39
N PHE A 48 5.25 -29.31 -4.92
CA PHE A 48 4.71 -28.07 -4.38
C PHE A 48 3.54 -28.36 -3.46
N VAL A 49 3.55 -27.71 -2.30
CA VAL A 49 2.47 -27.78 -1.30
C VAL A 49 1.84 -26.41 -1.11
N ARG A 50 0.62 -26.37 -0.60
CA ARG A 50 -0.02 -25.10 -0.24
C ARG A 50 0.78 -24.41 0.87
N ILE A 51 0.90 -23.08 0.80
CA ILE A 51 1.69 -22.32 1.79
C ILE A 51 1.13 -22.43 3.21
N ASP A 52 -0.20 -22.58 3.36
CA ASP A 52 -0.86 -22.79 4.67
C ASP A 52 -0.65 -24.20 5.25
N GLU A 53 -0.32 -25.18 4.41
CA GLU A 53 0.01 -26.57 4.79
C GLU A 53 1.53 -26.79 4.89
N SER A 54 2.33 -25.80 4.49
CA SER A 54 3.80 -25.90 4.51
C SER A 54 4.36 -25.68 5.93
N ASN A 55 5.52 -26.31 6.21
CA ASN A 55 6.21 -26.18 7.50
C ASN A 55 7.01 -24.86 7.61
N LEU A 56 6.41 -23.74 7.20
CA LEU A 56 7.03 -22.43 7.35
C LEU A 56 7.11 -22.02 8.83
N PRO A 57 8.30 -21.68 9.34
CA PRO A 57 8.44 -21.22 10.72
C PRO A 57 7.75 -19.86 10.90
N ASP A 58 7.18 -19.64 12.09
CA ASP A 58 6.53 -18.40 12.43
C ASP A 58 7.53 -17.25 12.51
N ASN A 59 7.17 -16.14 11.87
CA ASN A 59 7.90 -14.89 11.93
C ASN A 59 9.41 -14.99 11.56
N THR A 60 9.78 -15.98 10.76
CA THR A 60 11.16 -16.18 10.29
C THR A 60 11.17 -16.29 8.78
N PRO A 61 11.90 -15.42 8.06
CA PRO A 61 12.05 -15.55 6.61
C PRO A 61 12.82 -16.83 6.25
N VAL A 62 12.34 -17.54 5.25
CA VAL A 62 13.02 -18.73 4.69
C VAL A 62 13.10 -18.63 3.18
N HIS A 63 14.12 -19.22 2.60
CA HIS A 63 14.25 -19.37 1.16
C HIS A 63 13.21 -20.35 0.62
N GLY A 64 12.70 -20.10 -0.56
CA GLY A 64 11.72 -20.99 -1.20
C GLY A 64 11.41 -20.58 -2.63
N PHE A 65 10.47 -21.30 -3.22
CA PHE A 65 10.09 -21.16 -4.63
C PHE A 65 8.57 -21.14 -4.74
N LEU A 66 8.06 -20.34 -5.67
CA LEU A 66 6.65 -20.37 -6.06
C LEU A 66 6.50 -21.26 -7.30
N ASN A 67 5.41 -22.00 -7.39
CA ASN A 67 5.19 -22.95 -8.51
C ASN A 67 5.23 -22.27 -9.90
N ASP A 68 4.76 -21.04 -9.99
CA ASP A 68 4.64 -20.29 -11.25
C ASP A 68 5.70 -19.18 -11.43
N TYR A 69 6.68 -19.10 -10.52
CA TYR A 69 7.76 -18.10 -10.56
C TYR A 69 9.13 -18.77 -10.55
N HIS A 70 9.98 -18.37 -11.51
CA HIS A 70 11.24 -19.09 -11.75
C HIS A 70 12.30 -18.84 -10.67
N ASP A 71 12.42 -17.59 -10.18
CA ASP A 71 13.53 -17.23 -9.28
C ASP A 71 13.21 -17.63 -7.84
N GLU A 72 14.27 -17.83 -7.07
CA GLU A 72 14.20 -18.01 -5.63
C GLU A 72 13.67 -16.74 -4.95
N VAL A 73 12.93 -16.92 -3.87
CA VAL A 73 12.32 -15.84 -3.08
C VAL A 73 12.46 -16.12 -1.59
N LEU A 74 12.33 -15.09 -0.77
CA LEU A 74 12.09 -15.27 0.67
C LEU A 74 10.58 -15.38 0.92
N LEU A 75 10.20 -16.36 1.71
CA LEU A 75 8.84 -16.60 2.20
C LEU A 75 8.79 -16.31 3.70
N LEU A 76 7.72 -15.70 4.16
CA LEU A 76 7.52 -15.40 5.58
C LEU A 76 6.07 -15.70 5.97
N ARG A 77 5.89 -16.56 6.97
CA ARG A 77 4.64 -16.73 7.70
C ARG A 77 4.64 -15.79 8.90
N ARG A 78 3.86 -14.72 8.84
CA ARG A 78 3.71 -13.77 9.93
C ARG A 78 2.48 -14.11 10.74
N VAL A 79 2.68 -14.41 12.01
CA VAL A 79 1.60 -14.61 12.99
C VAL A 79 1.49 -13.37 13.86
N PHE A 80 0.27 -12.90 14.11
CA PHE A 80 0.01 -11.71 14.91
C PHE A 80 -1.33 -11.85 15.65
N THR A 81 -1.45 -11.15 16.78
CA THR A 81 -2.70 -11.10 17.55
C THR A 81 -3.51 -9.87 17.12
N ASN A 82 -4.78 -10.08 16.81
CA ASN A 82 -5.73 -9.03 16.51
C ASN A 82 -6.22 -8.35 17.80
N LYS A 83 -6.97 -7.25 17.67
CA LYS A 83 -7.52 -6.50 18.80
C LYS A 83 -8.58 -7.28 19.60
N ASP A 84 -9.16 -8.30 19.02
CA ASP A 84 -10.15 -9.22 19.61
C ASP A 84 -9.53 -10.52 20.15
N ASP A 85 -8.20 -10.51 20.36
CA ASP A 85 -7.37 -11.63 20.81
C ASP A 85 -7.33 -12.82 19.84
N SER A 86 -7.95 -12.72 18.67
CA SER A 86 -7.82 -13.74 17.63
C SER A 86 -6.44 -13.72 16.97
N THR A 87 -5.97 -14.89 16.54
CA THR A 87 -4.68 -15.01 15.84
C THR A 87 -4.89 -14.83 14.33
N GLY A 88 -4.18 -13.85 13.77
CA GLY A 88 -4.11 -13.65 12.32
C GLY A 88 -2.84 -14.25 11.73
N VAL A 89 -2.94 -14.78 10.52
CA VAL A 89 -1.80 -15.31 9.76
C VAL A 89 -1.72 -14.59 8.42
N LEU A 90 -0.53 -14.13 8.06
CA LEU A 90 -0.24 -13.46 6.80
C LEU A 90 0.99 -14.10 6.16
N TYR A 91 0.84 -14.54 4.92
CA TYR A 91 1.95 -15.06 4.13
C TYR A 91 2.50 -13.95 3.25
N LEU A 92 3.81 -13.77 3.29
CA LEU A 92 4.52 -12.74 2.53
C LEU A 92 5.59 -13.37 1.65
N VAL A 93 5.89 -12.72 0.53
CA VAL A 93 6.97 -13.06 -0.38
C VAL A 93 7.83 -11.84 -0.68
N CYS A 94 9.15 -12.01 -0.69
CA CYS A 94 10.12 -10.98 -1.07
C CYS A 94 11.09 -11.51 -2.12
N SER A 95 11.42 -10.71 -3.13
CA SER A 95 12.41 -11.04 -4.15
C SER A 95 13.83 -10.61 -3.81
N ASP A 96 14.04 -9.92 -2.71
CA ASP A 96 15.37 -9.58 -2.20
C ASP A 96 15.80 -10.65 -1.20
N LEU A 97 16.69 -11.52 -1.60
CA LEU A 97 17.18 -12.65 -0.78
C LEU A 97 18.04 -12.19 0.42
N GLN A 98 18.48 -10.94 0.42
CA GLN A 98 19.24 -10.33 1.52
C GLN A 98 18.36 -9.51 2.46
N CYS A 99 17.03 -9.58 2.30
CA CYS A 99 16.08 -8.85 3.12
C CYS A 99 16.00 -9.49 4.52
N ASP A 100 16.45 -8.76 5.54
CA ASP A 100 16.27 -9.20 6.92
C ASP A 100 14.80 -9.16 7.36
N LYS A 101 14.47 -9.83 8.46
CA LYS A 101 13.12 -9.94 9.01
C LYS A 101 12.47 -8.58 9.22
N ASP A 102 13.19 -7.64 9.82
CA ASP A 102 12.62 -6.35 10.19
C ASP A 102 12.33 -5.50 8.96
N LYS A 103 13.26 -5.49 8.00
CA LYS A 103 13.07 -4.84 6.71
C LYS A 103 11.90 -5.45 5.94
N PHE A 104 11.73 -6.77 5.98
CA PHE A 104 10.63 -7.49 5.34
C PHE A 104 9.28 -7.08 5.93
N ILE A 105 9.13 -7.17 7.25
CA ILE A 105 7.89 -6.85 7.96
C ILE A 105 7.57 -5.36 7.87
N ASN A 106 8.52 -4.50 8.22
CA ASN A 106 8.35 -3.05 8.23
C ASN A 106 8.14 -2.52 6.80
N GLY A 107 8.84 -3.12 5.81
CA GLY A 107 8.65 -2.83 4.40
C GLY A 107 7.20 -3.06 4.00
N TYR A 108 6.66 -4.25 4.26
CA TYR A 108 5.27 -4.57 3.92
C TYR A 108 4.25 -3.67 4.65
N GLN A 109 4.49 -3.30 5.90
CA GLN A 109 3.60 -2.41 6.65
C GLN A 109 3.42 -1.05 5.99
N LYS A 110 4.44 -0.55 5.28
CA LYS A 110 4.34 0.72 4.53
C LYS A 110 3.27 0.69 3.44
N ARG A 111 2.83 -0.50 2.99
CA ARG A 111 1.68 -0.65 2.08
C ARG A 111 0.43 0.06 2.61
N TRP A 112 0.25 0.11 3.93
CA TRP A 112 -0.88 0.80 4.56
C TRP A 112 -0.97 2.29 4.21
N HIS A 113 0.11 2.92 3.77
CA HIS A 113 0.08 4.30 3.30
C HIS A 113 -0.85 4.51 2.10
N VAL A 114 -1.12 3.47 1.30
CA VAL A 114 -2.11 3.51 0.20
C VAL A 114 -3.53 3.71 0.75
N GLU A 115 -3.86 3.05 1.85
CA GLU A 115 -5.16 3.21 2.54
C GLU A 115 -5.32 4.65 3.06
N VAL A 116 -4.27 5.19 3.68
CA VAL A 116 -4.23 6.58 4.17
C VAL A 116 -4.38 7.56 3.01
N TYR A 117 -3.73 7.30 1.88
CA TYR A 117 -3.86 8.11 0.68
C TYR A 117 -5.29 8.10 0.13
N HIS A 118 -5.90 6.91 -0.02
CA HIS A 118 -7.30 6.80 -0.45
C HIS A 118 -8.27 7.49 0.52
N LYS A 119 -8.03 7.37 1.83
CA LYS A 119 -8.79 8.09 2.85
C LYS A 119 -8.68 9.60 2.67
N SER A 120 -7.48 10.11 2.42
CA SER A 120 -7.27 11.54 2.19
C SER A 120 -7.96 12.02 0.91
N LEU A 121 -7.89 11.27 -0.19
CA LEU A 121 -8.63 11.57 -1.43
C LEU A 121 -10.14 11.70 -1.18
N LYS A 122 -10.73 10.75 -0.44
CA LYS A 122 -12.16 10.74 -0.16
C LYS A 122 -12.60 11.82 0.83
N GLN A 123 -11.86 12.01 1.90
CA GLN A 123 -12.27 12.87 3.03
C GLN A 123 -11.75 14.29 2.95
N ASN A 124 -10.54 14.51 2.43
CA ASN A 124 -9.93 15.84 2.34
C ASN A 124 -10.09 16.48 0.97
N ALA A 125 -10.17 15.71 -0.12
CA ALA A 125 -10.32 16.20 -1.49
C ALA A 125 -11.66 15.86 -2.13
N ASN A 126 -12.62 15.33 -1.38
CA ASN A 126 -13.99 15.03 -1.82
C ASN A 126 -14.10 14.17 -3.09
N LEU A 127 -13.14 13.25 -3.32
CA LEU A 127 -13.13 12.41 -4.53
C LEU A 127 -14.46 11.65 -4.75
N GLY A 128 -15.10 11.17 -3.68
CA GLY A 128 -16.36 10.44 -3.74
C GLY A 128 -17.62 11.31 -3.85
N LYS A 129 -17.49 12.64 -3.85
CA LYS A 129 -18.62 13.59 -3.85
C LYS A 129 -18.72 14.36 -5.16
N SER A 130 -18.41 13.74 -6.28
CA SER A 130 -18.52 14.37 -7.59
C SER A 130 -19.97 14.48 -8.04
N PRO A 131 -20.51 15.68 -8.28
CA PRO A 131 -21.88 15.85 -8.81
C PRO A 131 -21.96 15.69 -10.32
N VAL A 132 -20.85 15.41 -11.00
CA VAL A 132 -20.77 15.45 -12.47
C VAL A 132 -20.98 14.08 -13.08
N HIS A 133 -21.69 14.04 -14.24
CA HIS A 133 -22.07 12.81 -14.91
C HIS A 133 -21.24 12.51 -16.17
N SER A 134 -20.72 13.55 -16.86
CA SER A 134 -19.92 13.34 -18.06
C SER A 134 -18.54 12.75 -17.74
N GLN A 135 -18.03 11.90 -18.64
CA GLN A 135 -16.72 11.26 -18.47
C GLN A 135 -15.57 12.28 -18.32
N ARG A 136 -15.58 13.31 -19.16
CA ARG A 136 -14.56 14.38 -19.12
C ARG A 136 -14.58 15.12 -17.78
N ALA A 137 -15.76 15.46 -17.28
CA ALA A 137 -15.87 16.15 -15.99
C ALA A 137 -15.44 15.24 -14.82
N ARG A 138 -15.72 13.93 -14.88
CA ARG A 138 -15.20 12.95 -13.89
C ARG A 138 -13.68 12.89 -13.87
N PHE A 139 -13.03 12.83 -15.04
CA PHE A 139 -11.57 12.84 -15.11
C PHE A 139 -11.00 14.14 -14.54
N ASN A 140 -11.58 15.29 -14.86
CA ASN A 140 -11.16 16.55 -14.29
C ASN A 140 -11.30 16.58 -12.76
N HIS A 141 -12.42 16.05 -12.23
CA HIS A 141 -12.64 15.95 -10.78
C HIS A 141 -11.59 15.03 -10.11
N ILE A 142 -11.31 13.86 -10.69
CA ILE A 142 -10.27 12.94 -10.18
C ILE A 142 -8.90 13.64 -10.19
N PHE A 143 -8.55 14.31 -11.28
CA PHE A 143 -7.29 15.07 -11.37
C PHE A 143 -7.19 16.14 -10.30
N LEU A 144 -8.23 16.97 -10.13
CA LEU A 144 -8.25 18.04 -9.12
C LEU A 144 -8.18 17.50 -7.70
N ALA A 145 -8.88 16.40 -7.39
CA ALA A 145 -8.80 15.73 -6.09
C ALA A 145 -7.39 15.21 -5.80
N THR A 146 -6.76 14.58 -6.81
CA THR A 146 -5.37 14.09 -6.69
C THR A 146 -4.39 15.24 -6.51
N TYR A 147 -4.55 16.31 -7.26
CA TYR A 147 -3.72 17.52 -7.15
C TYR A 147 -3.88 18.20 -5.79
N ALA A 148 -5.10 18.26 -5.25
CA ALA A 148 -5.36 18.80 -3.92
C ALA A 148 -4.64 18.00 -2.82
N VAL A 149 -4.69 16.65 -2.89
CA VAL A 149 -3.94 15.78 -1.94
C VAL A 149 -2.44 15.98 -2.11
N PHE A 150 -1.93 16.10 -3.32
CA PHE A 150 -0.51 16.42 -3.56
C PHE A 150 -0.11 17.76 -2.89
N LYS A 151 -0.91 18.80 -3.02
CA LYS A 151 -0.67 20.10 -2.33
C LYS A 151 -0.71 19.96 -0.82
N LEU A 152 -1.66 19.18 -0.27
CA LEU A 152 -1.73 18.89 1.16
C LEU A 152 -0.48 18.12 1.64
N GLU A 153 0.04 17.17 0.85
CA GLU A 153 1.27 16.46 1.21
C GLU A 153 2.49 17.40 1.21
N CYS A 154 2.60 18.30 0.24
CA CYS A 154 3.64 19.32 0.23
C CYS A 154 3.58 20.23 1.48
N LEU A 155 2.37 20.63 1.90
CA LEU A 155 2.17 21.41 3.11
C LEU A 155 2.48 20.61 4.37
N LYS A 156 2.08 19.34 4.43
CA LYS A 156 2.41 18.43 5.53
C LYS A 156 3.92 18.30 5.74
N ILE A 157 4.69 18.15 4.66
CA ILE A 157 6.15 18.08 4.73
C ILE A 157 6.73 19.37 5.35
N LYS A 158 6.21 20.54 4.95
CA LYS A 158 6.66 21.85 5.44
C LYS A 158 6.25 22.12 6.88
N THR A 159 5.00 21.81 7.24
CA THR A 159 4.38 22.22 8.52
C THR A 159 4.37 21.15 9.58
N LYS A 160 4.65 19.89 9.21
CA LYS A 160 4.53 18.69 10.06
C LYS A 160 3.10 18.41 10.56
N LEU A 161 2.09 19.11 10.00
CA LEU A 161 0.68 18.90 10.31
C LEU A 161 0.09 17.83 9.38
N ASN A 162 -0.84 17.00 9.88
CA ASN A 162 -1.56 16.06 9.05
C ASN A 162 -2.58 16.73 8.12
N HIS A 163 -3.06 16.01 7.09
CA HIS A 163 -3.97 16.57 6.10
C HIS A 163 -5.29 17.07 6.67
N PHE A 164 -5.81 16.47 7.74
CA PHE A 164 -7.05 16.90 8.38
C PHE A 164 -6.88 18.25 9.08
N ALA A 165 -5.80 18.41 9.82
CA ALA A 165 -5.47 19.70 10.47
C ALA A 165 -5.20 20.79 9.44
N LEU A 166 -4.50 20.48 8.34
CA LEU A 166 -4.24 21.41 7.25
C LEU A 166 -5.55 21.85 6.57
N ARG A 167 -6.44 20.91 6.25
CA ARG A 167 -7.74 21.22 5.67
C ARG A 167 -8.55 22.14 6.57
N LEU A 168 -8.60 21.87 7.87
CA LEU A 168 -9.31 22.70 8.84
C LEU A 168 -8.71 24.11 8.89
N LYS A 169 -7.39 24.24 8.97
CA LYS A 169 -6.72 25.55 8.97
C LYS A 169 -7.00 26.36 7.70
N LEU A 170 -6.94 25.72 6.53
CA LEU A 170 -7.25 26.35 5.25
C LEU A 170 -8.71 26.82 5.20
N LEU A 171 -9.66 26.02 5.68
CA LEU A 171 -11.07 26.38 5.74
C LEU A 171 -11.30 27.58 6.66
N VAL A 172 -10.71 27.57 7.87
CA VAL A 172 -10.83 28.68 8.83
C VAL A 172 -10.25 29.96 8.23
N SER A 173 -9.04 29.92 7.65
CA SER A 173 -8.40 31.05 7.01
C SER A 173 -9.22 31.60 5.83
N ALA A 174 -9.78 30.72 4.98
CA ALA A 174 -10.63 31.13 3.87
C ALA A 174 -11.92 31.84 4.36
N ASN A 175 -12.56 31.32 5.40
CA ASN A 175 -13.74 31.93 6.00
C ASN A 175 -13.42 33.32 6.61
N GLN A 176 -12.32 33.44 7.35
CA GLN A 176 -11.88 34.72 7.90
C GLN A 176 -11.64 35.76 6.81
N SER A 177 -10.98 35.37 5.72
CA SER A 177 -10.76 36.25 4.56
C SER A 177 -12.07 36.66 3.90
N ALA A 178 -13.01 35.73 3.72
CA ALA A 178 -14.31 36.01 3.14
C ALA A 178 -15.13 36.96 4.00
N PHE A 179 -15.16 36.78 5.33
CA PHE A 179 -15.82 37.69 6.27
C PHE A 179 -15.21 39.08 6.26
N ALA A 180 -13.87 39.17 6.20
CA ALA A 180 -13.19 40.48 6.10
C ALA A 180 -13.57 41.24 4.81
N GLN A 181 -13.65 40.53 3.67
CA GLN A 181 -14.07 41.10 2.41
C GLN A 181 -15.54 41.58 2.46
N LEU A 182 -16.45 40.73 2.96
CA LEU A 182 -17.87 41.11 3.12
C LEU A 182 -18.05 42.32 4.01
N LYS A 183 -17.31 42.39 5.12
CA LYS A 183 -17.34 43.56 6.02
C LYS A 183 -16.83 44.84 5.33
N ALA A 184 -15.78 44.75 4.52
CA ALA A 184 -15.27 45.87 3.75
C ALA A 184 -16.30 46.38 2.70
N MET A 185 -17.05 45.46 2.07
CA MET A 185 -18.11 45.80 1.11
C MET A 185 -19.35 46.36 1.77
N SER A 186 -19.67 46.01 3.01
CA SER A 186 -20.85 46.51 3.73
C SER A 186 -20.60 47.85 4.45
N GLY A 187 -19.35 48.28 4.57
CA GLY A 187 -18.97 49.55 5.19
C GLY A 187 -18.64 50.67 4.19
N ALA A 188 -18.96 50.46 2.89
CA ALA A 188 -18.80 51.46 1.83
C ALA A 188 -20.17 52.13 1.53
#